data_54c6d3dda9feda70a55c0f1cd35941db
#
_entry.id   54c6d3dda9feda70a55c0f1cd35941db
#
_cell.length_a   1.000
_cell.length_b   1.000
_cell.length_c   1.000
_cell.angle_alpha   90.00
_cell.angle_beta   90.00
_cell.angle_gamma   90.00
#
_symmetry.space_group_name_H-M   'P 1'
#
loop_
_entity.id
_entity.type
_entity.pdbx_description
1 polymer ?
#
loop_
_entity_poly.entity_id
_entity_poly.type
_entity_poly.pdbx_seq_one_letter_code
_entity_poly.pdbx_strand_id
1 'polypeptide(L)'
;MLSRREFVKLIGIGGTAGLAGFSFPAGSSQIKEVSTMTYTAKDYAKLIGMPGFSETLLRNHFTLYQGYVTNTNKVLDTLTGMLKDGKTAVPEFAELKRRLGWEFNGMRLHELYFENLGGKAALNAGGKLGQKLAEDFGGADLGEKDFRVVGAMRGIGWVVLYQDSATGKLINFWVNEHDGGHPAGCGPILIMDVFEHAFMIDYGLKRADYIEAFFKNIDWAAAEARLK
;
A
#
# COMPACT_ATOMS: atom_id res chain seq x y z
N MET A 1 -1.04 -34.71 27.75
CA MET A 1 -0.13 -33.55 27.78
C MET A 1 1.25 -34.05 28.12
N LEU A 2 2.16 -34.16 27.14
CA LEU A 2 3.52 -34.61 27.36
C LEU A 2 4.34 -33.47 27.99
N SER A 3 5.16 -33.78 29.00
CA SER A 3 5.98 -32.77 29.70
C SER A 3 7.16 -32.32 28.83
N ARG A 4 7.68 -31.10 29.08
CA ARG A 4 8.84 -30.54 28.37
C ARG A 4 10.09 -31.46 28.36
N ARG A 5 10.19 -32.39 29.29
CA ARG A 5 11.29 -33.34 29.37
C ARG A 5 11.17 -34.53 28.43
N GLU A 6 9.97 -34.87 28.01
CA GLU A 6 9.72 -35.97 27.03
C GLU A 6 9.92 -35.54 25.60
N PHE A 7 9.70 -34.27 25.29
CA PHE A 7 9.94 -33.70 23.96
C PHE A 7 11.44 -33.67 23.56
N VAL A 8 12.32 -33.50 24.52
CA VAL A 8 13.80 -33.47 24.30
C VAL A 8 14.40 -34.87 24.06
N LYS A 9 13.72 -35.93 24.48
CA LYS A 9 14.22 -37.32 24.30
C LYS A 9 13.89 -37.91 22.93
N LEU A 10 13.03 -37.28 22.13
CA LEU A 10 12.65 -37.79 20.81
C LEU A 10 13.58 -37.35 19.67
N ILE A 11 14.55 -36.44 19.93
CA ILE A 11 15.48 -35.91 18.92
C ILE A 11 16.88 -36.55 19.00
N GLY A 12 17.04 -37.57 19.82
CA GLY A 12 18.34 -38.20 20.09
C GLY A 12 18.45 -39.66 19.66
N ILE A 13 18.17 -40.00 18.37
CA ILE A 13 18.59 -41.29 17.82
C ILE A 13 19.45 -41.00 16.58
N GLY A 14 20.75 -41.28 16.76
CA GLY A 14 21.74 -41.09 15.75
C GLY A 14 21.58 -41.97 14.51
N GLY A 15 21.82 -41.37 13.38
CA GLY A 15 22.06 -42.01 12.11
C GLY A 15 23.28 -41.35 11.46
N THR A 16 24.43 -42.01 11.55
CA THR A 16 25.60 -41.69 10.73
C THR A 16 25.28 -42.04 9.29
N ALA A 17 24.73 -41.09 8.53
CA ALA A 17 24.62 -41.17 7.09
C ALA A 17 25.76 -40.34 6.47
N GLY A 18 26.58 -41.01 5.66
CA GLY A 18 27.78 -40.46 5.05
C GLY A 18 27.51 -39.16 4.26
N LEU A 19 28.39 -38.21 4.46
CA LEU A 19 28.50 -37.00 3.65
C LEU A 19 28.90 -37.40 2.21
N ALA A 20 27.91 -37.64 1.36
CA ALA A 20 28.11 -37.58 -0.07
C ALA A 20 28.39 -36.13 -0.45
N GLY A 21 29.63 -35.81 -0.76
CA GLY A 21 30.03 -34.48 -1.18
C GLY A 21 29.30 -34.11 -2.48
N PHE A 22 28.31 -33.25 -2.37
CA PHE A 22 27.75 -32.54 -3.51
C PHE A 22 28.76 -31.46 -3.94
N SER A 23 29.64 -31.78 -4.88
CA SER A 23 30.42 -30.77 -5.59
C SER A 23 29.48 -30.00 -6.49
N PHE A 24 29.11 -28.79 -6.10
CA PHE A 24 28.50 -27.85 -7.02
C PHE A 24 29.56 -27.37 -8.00
N PRO A 25 29.31 -27.41 -9.33
CA PRO A 25 30.23 -26.84 -10.29
C PRO A 25 30.36 -25.34 -10.01
N ALA A 26 31.59 -24.85 -9.84
CA ALA A 26 31.91 -23.45 -9.80
C ALA A 26 31.66 -22.83 -11.18
N GLY A 27 30.39 -22.64 -11.52
CA GLY A 27 30.00 -21.79 -12.63
C GLY A 27 30.25 -20.35 -12.19
N SER A 28 31.19 -19.67 -12.87
CA SER A 28 31.31 -18.21 -12.78
C SER A 28 30.04 -17.60 -13.34
N SER A 29 29.00 -17.50 -12.49
CA SER A 29 27.87 -16.68 -12.81
C SER A 29 28.38 -15.22 -12.82
N GLN A 30 28.50 -14.66 -14.00
CA GLN A 30 28.59 -13.22 -14.15
C GLN A 30 27.40 -12.65 -13.37
N ILE A 31 27.67 -12.04 -12.21
CA ILE A 31 26.67 -11.28 -11.46
C ILE A 31 26.32 -10.13 -12.38
N LYS A 32 25.21 -10.24 -13.13
CA LYS A 32 24.64 -9.11 -13.85
C LYS A 32 24.45 -8.02 -12.82
N GLU A 33 25.03 -6.86 -13.10
CA GLU A 33 24.83 -5.66 -12.29
C GLU A 33 23.33 -5.50 -12.05
N VAL A 34 22.92 -5.62 -10.80
CA VAL A 34 21.51 -5.43 -10.43
C VAL A 34 21.26 -3.95 -10.62
N SER A 35 20.59 -3.59 -11.71
CA SER A 35 20.11 -2.24 -11.94
C SER A 35 19.24 -1.86 -10.74
N THR A 36 19.70 -0.94 -9.92
CA THR A 36 18.89 -0.36 -8.84
C THR A 36 17.81 0.47 -9.50
N MET A 37 16.57 -0.08 -9.56
CA MET A 37 15.42 0.68 -10.01
C MET A 37 15.16 1.80 -9.00
N THR A 38 15.55 3.02 -9.37
CA THR A 38 15.30 4.21 -8.57
C THR A 38 13.90 4.75 -8.88
N TYR A 39 13.04 4.86 -7.89
CA TYR A 39 11.73 5.52 -8.01
C TYR A 39 11.93 7.03 -8.07
N THR A 40 11.17 7.69 -8.92
CA THR A 40 11.15 9.15 -9.05
C THR A 40 9.80 9.68 -8.60
N ALA A 41 9.81 10.72 -7.78
CA ALA A 41 8.59 11.36 -7.33
C ALA A 41 7.85 11.98 -8.52
N LYS A 42 6.54 11.72 -8.59
CA LYS A 42 5.65 12.33 -9.59
C LYS A 42 5.26 13.74 -9.15
N ASP A 43 5.01 14.62 -10.11
CA ASP A 43 4.51 15.97 -9.87
C ASP A 43 2.96 15.97 -9.84
N TYR A 44 2.40 16.44 -8.73
CA TYR A 44 0.96 16.59 -8.53
C TYR A 44 0.53 18.06 -8.36
N ALA A 45 1.35 19.02 -8.77
CA ALA A 45 1.03 20.46 -8.69
C ALA A 45 -0.28 20.83 -9.40
N LYS A 46 -0.72 20.04 -10.38
CA LYS A 46 -2.03 20.18 -11.05
C LYS A 46 -3.23 20.13 -10.10
N LEU A 47 -3.08 19.58 -8.88
CA LEU A 47 -4.13 19.51 -7.86
C LEU A 47 -4.27 20.81 -7.05
N ILE A 48 -3.31 21.74 -7.14
CA ILE A 48 -3.37 23.02 -6.44
C ILE A 48 -4.55 23.82 -6.98
N GLY A 49 -5.37 24.35 -6.07
CA GLY A 49 -6.62 25.04 -6.43
C GLY A 49 -7.85 24.12 -6.50
N MET A 50 -7.70 22.85 -6.18
CA MET A 50 -8.82 21.90 -6.06
C MET A 50 -9.75 22.36 -4.92
N PRO A 51 -11.08 22.43 -5.14
CA PRO A 51 -12.01 22.88 -4.13
C PRO A 51 -11.97 22.03 -2.85
N GLY A 52 -11.95 22.69 -1.69
CA GLY A 52 -11.92 22.01 -0.39
C GLY A 52 -10.54 21.53 0.06
N PHE A 53 -9.48 21.88 -0.68
CA PHE A 53 -8.10 21.56 -0.29
C PHE A 53 -7.24 22.83 -0.43
N SER A 54 -6.68 23.32 0.68
CA SER A 54 -5.79 24.46 0.63
C SER A 54 -4.47 24.12 -0.06
N GLU A 55 -3.85 25.12 -0.67
CA GLU A 55 -2.51 24.97 -1.26
C GLU A 55 -1.50 24.49 -0.21
N THR A 56 -1.61 25.01 1.02
CA THR A 56 -0.72 24.64 2.13
C THR A 56 -0.85 23.15 2.46
N LEU A 57 -2.07 22.63 2.60
CA LEU A 57 -2.32 21.22 2.86
C LEU A 57 -1.73 20.35 1.73
N LEU A 58 -2.02 20.69 0.47
CA LEU A 58 -1.55 19.92 -0.69
C LEU A 58 -0.01 19.93 -0.79
N ARG A 59 0.64 21.08 -0.63
CA ARG A 59 2.12 21.16 -0.69
C ARG A 59 2.79 20.37 0.42
N ASN A 60 2.26 20.42 1.64
CA ASN A 60 2.77 19.61 2.75
C ASN A 60 2.61 18.12 2.45
N HIS A 61 1.46 17.73 1.91
CA HIS A 61 1.18 16.35 1.54
C HIS A 61 2.11 15.84 0.41
N PHE A 62 2.38 16.67 -0.62
CA PHE A 62 3.35 16.33 -1.67
C PHE A 62 4.77 16.18 -1.11
N THR A 63 5.17 17.04 -0.17
CA THR A 63 6.48 16.95 0.47
C THR A 63 6.63 15.65 1.28
N LEU A 64 5.58 15.27 2.00
CA LEU A 64 5.54 14.00 2.74
C LEU A 64 5.68 12.80 1.78
N TYR A 65 4.93 12.79 0.69
CA TYR A 65 5.04 11.78 -0.36
C TYR A 65 6.46 11.67 -0.94
N GLN A 66 7.11 12.79 -1.25
CA GLN A 66 8.50 12.80 -1.73
C GLN A 66 9.47 12.18 -0.72
N GLY A 67 9.20 12.33 0.58
CA GLY A 67 9.91 11.64 1.64
C GLY A 67 9.82 10.12 1.54
N TYR A 68 8.62 9.57 1.27
CA TYR A 68 8.44 8.12 1.06
C TYR A 68 9.18 7.61 -0.17
N VAL A 69 9.20 8.37 -1.28
CA VAL A 69 9.98 8.01 -2.48
C VAL A 69 11.47 7.93 -2.16
N THR A 70 12.00 8.95 -1.49
CA THR A 70 13.41 9.01 -1.09
C THR A 70 13.77 7.86 -0.15
N ASN A 71 12.95 7.60 0.86
CA ASN A 71 13.19 6.53 1.83
C ASN A 71 13.05 5.14 1.22
N THR A 72 12.10 4.92 0.32
CA THR A 72 11.97 3.66 -0.42
C THR A 72 13.25 3.33 -1.18
N ASN A 73 13.79 4.30 -1.93
CA ASN A 73 15.06 4.13 -2.64
C ASN A 73 16.20 3.81 -1.67
N LYS A 74 16.34 4.61 -0.60
CA LYS A 74 17.39 4.41 0.42
C LYS A 74 17.34 3.02 1.06
N VAL A 75 16.14 2.54 1.42
CA VAL A 75 15.96 1.21 2.02
C VAL A 75 16.33 0.11 1.02
N LEU A 76 15.90 0.23 -0.23
CA LEU A 76 16.23 -0.73 -1.28
C LEU A 76 17.73 -0.81 -1.56
N ASP A 77 18.40 0.35 -1.67
CA ASP A 77 19.84 0.42 -1.90
C ASP A 77 20.62 -0.18 -0.73
N THR A 78 20.22 0.14 0.51
CA THR A 78 20.85 -0.41 1.71
C THR A 78 20.69 -1.93 1.78
N LEU A 79 19.48 -2.46 1.54
CA LEU A 79 19.22 -3.90 1.51
C LEU A 79 20.02 -4.61 0.42
N THR A 80 20.14 -4.00 -0.75
CA THR A 80 20.94 -4.51 -1.86
C THR A 80 22.43 -4.58 -1.50
N GLY A 81 22.96 -3.54 -0.85
CA GLY A 81 24.33 -3.52 -0.34
C GLY A 81 24.57 -4.59 0.72
N MET A 82 23.68 -4.71 1.70
CA MET A 82 23.77 -5.75 2.74
C MET A 82 23.74 -7.17 2.16
N LEU A 83 22.91 -7.40 1.13
CA LEU A 83 22.86 -8.69 0.44
C LEU A 83 24.19 -9.02 -0.25
N LYS A 84 24.78 -8.04 -0.98
CA LYS A 84 26.08 -8.21 -1.64
C LYS A 84 27.21 -8.49 -0.63
N ASP A 85 27.16 -7.84 0.53
CA ASP A 85 28.12 -7.99 1.62
C ASP A 85 27.92 -9.27 2.46
N GLY A 86 26.88 -10.07 2.18
CA GLY A 86 26.53 -11.25 3.00
C GLY A 86 25.98 -10.92 4.40
N LYS A 87 25.58 -9.66 4.65
CA LYS A 87 25.07 -9.17 5.95
C LYS A 87 23.54 -9.37 6.07
N THR A 88 23.06 -10.59 5.85
CA THR A 88 21.62 -10.90 5.89
C THR A 88 21.11 -11.51 7.19
N ALA A 89 22.04 -12.00 8.03
CA ALA A 89 21.71 -12.63 9.31
C ALA A 89 21.73 -11.64 10.51
N VAL A 90 21.80 -10.33 10.24
CA VAL A 90 21.84 -9.29 11.27
C VAL A 90 20.47 -8.67 11.50
N PRO A 91 20.17 -8.20 12.73
CA PRO A 91 18.87 -7.59 13.06
C PRO A 91 18.50 -6.41 12.13
N GLU A 92 19.46 -5.60 11.75
CA GLU A 92 19.28 -4.43 10.88
C GLU A 92 18.69 -4.81 9.53
N PHE A 93 19.11 -5.93 8.95
CA PHE A 93 18.54 -6.43 7.70
C PHE A 93 17.04 -6.77 7.86
N ALA A 94 16.71 -7.45 8.95
CA ALA A 94 15.33 -7.84 9.26
C ALA A 94 14.43 -6.59 9.47
N GLU A 95 14.93 -5.58 10.20
CA GLU A 95 14.19 -4.34 10.43
C GLU A 95 14.01 -3.53 9.13
N LEU A 96 15.03 -3.43 8.30
CA LEU A 96 14.92 -2.77 6.99
C LEU A 96 13.94 -3.50 6.07
N LYS A 97 13.87 -4.85 6.13
CA LYS A 97 12.87 -5.62 5.38
C LYS A 97 11.44 -5.32 5.85
N ARG A 98 11.20 -5.17 7.15
CA ARG A 98 9.90 -4.73 7.68
C ARG A 98 9.59 -3.28 7.25
N ARG A 99 10.58 -2.39 7.40
CA ARG A 99 10.44 -0.98 7.03
C ARG A 99 10.16 -0.77 5.54
N LEU A 100 10.65 -1.65 4.67
CA LEU A 100 10.40 -1.56 3.23
C LEU A 100 8.90 -1.54 2.90
N GLY A 101 8.09 -2.37 3.57
CA GLY A 101 6.65 -2.38 3.37
C GLY A 101 6.01 -1.03 3.68
N TRP A 102 6.41 -0.42 4.78
CA TRP A 102 5.96 0.90 5.19
C TRP A 102 6.30 1.99 4.17
N GLU A 103 7.57 2.13 3.79
CA GLU A 103 8.02 3.19 2.87
C GLU A 103 7.44 3.00 1.47
N PHE A 104 7.47 1.74 0.95
CA PHE A 104 6.97 1.42 -0.38
C PHE A 104 5.47 1.66 -0.50
N ASN A 105 4.69 1.20 0.47
CA ASN A 105 3.24 1.42 0.46
C ASN A 105 2.91 2.89 0.71
N GLY A 106 3.66 3.58 1.59
CA GLY A 106 3.53 5.03 1.76
C GLY A 106 3.68 5.76 0.42
N MET A 107 4.71 5.43 -0.35
CA MET A 107 4.90 5.98 -1.69
C MET A 107 3.72 5.64 -2.62
N ARG A 108 3.37 4.35 -2.76
CA ARG A 108 2.35 3.89 -3.73
C ARG A 108 0.94 4.33 -3.39
N LEU A 109 0.56 4.30 -2.12
CA LEU A 109 -0.77 4.74 -1.70
C LEU A 109 -0.98 6.23 -1.92
N HIS A 110 0.06 7.07 -1.68
CA HIS A 110 -0.02 8.48 -2.01
C HIS A 110 -0.12 8.72 -3.53
N GLU A 111 0.63 7.98 -4.36
CA GLU A 111 0.49 8.08 -5.81
C GLU A 111 -0.93 7.76 -6.26
N LEU A 112 -1.49 6.66 -5.78
CA LEU A 112 -2.85 6.24 -6.11
C LEU A 112 -3.90 7.24 -5.60
N TYR A 113 -3.69 7.81 -4.40
CA TYR A 113 -4.55 8.82 -3.81
C TYR A 113 -4.57 10.10 -4.64
N PHE A 114 -3.40 10.67 -4.98
CA PHE A 114 -3.35 11.88 -5.79
C PHE A 114 -3.87 11.65 -7.21
N GLU A 115 -3.65 10.47 -7.78
CA GLU A 115 -4.14 10.11 -9.11
C GLU A 115 -5.65 9.96 -9.19
N ASN A 116 -6.34 9.69 -8.06
CA ASN A 116 -7.79 9.67 -8.06
C ASN A 116 -8.44 10.99 -7.58
N LEU A 117 -7.68 12.07 -7.59
CA LEU A 117 -8.18 13.42 -7.27
C LEU A 117 -8.15 14.36 -8.49
N GLY A 118 -8.92 15.44 -8.39
CA GLY A 118 -9.03 16.49 -9.41
C GLY A 118 -10.10 16.24 -10.46
N GLY A 119 -10.92 15.21 -10.29
CA GLY A 119 -12.10 14.96 -11.10
C GLY A 119 -13.20 16.01 -10.85
N LYS A 120 -14.06 16.21 -11.87
CA LYS A 120 -15.18 17.16 -11.82
C LYS A 120 -16.52 16.49 -12.14
N ALA A 121 -16.48 15.26 -12.66
CA ALA A 121 -17.66 14.51 -13.03
C ALA A 121 -18.11 13.60 -11.88
N ALA A 122 -19.42 13.44 -11.73
CA ALA A 122 -19.99 12.42 -10.86
C ALA A 122 -19.68 11.01 -11.39
N LEU A 123 -19.79 10.00 -10.51
CA LEU A 123 -19.71 8.59 -10.92
C LEU A 123 -20.72 8.31 -12.04
N ASN A 124 -20.26 7.75 -13.14
CA ASN A 124 -21.14 7.26 -14.19
C ASN A 124 -21.79 5.94 -13.75
N ALA A 125 -23.03 5.98 -13.33
CA ALA A 125 -23.77 4.79 -12.90
C ALA A 125 -23.88 3.71 -14.00
N GLY A 126 -23.86 4.11 -15.28
CA GLY A 126 -23.85 3.20 -16.44
C GLY A 126 -22.45 2.75 -16.85
N GLY A 127 -21.39 3.32 -16.27
CA GLY A 127 -20.00 2.91 -16.50
C GLY A 127 -19.67 1.58 -15.82
N LYS A 128 -18.53 1.02 -16.18
CA LYS A 128 -18.10 -0.29 -15.63
C LYS A 128 -18.00 -0.29 -14.10
N LEU A 129 -17.40 0.77 -13.52
CA LEU A 129 -17.27 0.90 -12.08
C LEU A 129 -18.63 1.08 -11.41
N GLY A 130 -19.51 1.94 -11.96
CA GLY A 130 -20.85 2.17 -11.41
C GLY A 130 -21.70 0.91 -11.41
N GLN A 131 -21.70 0.15 -12.51
CA GLN A 131 -22.40 -1.15 -12.60
C GLN A 131 -21.82 -2.17 -11.62
N LYS A 132 -20.49 -2.26 -11.52
CA LYS A 132 -19.82 -3.21 -10.61
C LYS A 132 -20.09 -2.88 -9.14
N LEU A 133 -20.10 -1.60 -8.77
CA LEU A 133 -20.49 -1.18 -7.42
C LEU A 133 -21.95 -1.56 -7.13
N ALA A 134 -22.86 -1.35 -8.09
CA ALA A 134 -24.26 -1.73 -7.92
C ALA A 134 -24.43 -3.25 -7.75
N GLU A 135 -23.68 -4.05 -8.51
CA GLU A 135 -23.68 -5.51 -8.42
C GLU A 135 -23.20 -6.00 -7.05
N ASP A 136 -22.03 -5.50 -6.61
CA ASP A 136 -21.35 -6.07 -5.45
C ASP A 136 -21.88 -5.55 -4.11
N PHE A 137 -22.41 -4.34 -4.05
CA PHE A 137 -22.93 -3.72 -2.83
C PHE A 137 -24.48 -3.65 -2.79
N GLY A 138 -25.16 -4.07 -3.87
CA GLY A 138 -26.62 -3.93 -4.00
C GLY A 138 -27.09 -2.50 -4.37
N GLY A 139 -26.15 -1.61 -4.67
CA GLY A 139 -26.34 -0.21 -5.08
C GLY A 139 -25.03 0.54 -5.03
N ALA A 140 -24.75 1.40 -6.01
CA ALA A 140 -23.52 2.21 -6.00
C ALA A 140 -23.48 3.18 -4.80
N ASP A 141 -24.62 3.69 -4.38
CA ASP A 141 -24.80 4.51 -3.18
C ASP A 141 -24.50 3.74 -1.88
N LEU A 142 -24.79 2.44 -1.83
CA LEU A 142 -24.43 1.59 -0.69
C LEU A 142 -22.93 1.34 -0.64
N GLY A 143 -22.26 1.15 -1.78
CA GLY A 143 -20.81 1.05 -1.85
C GLY A 143 -20.11 2.34 -1.41
N GLU A 144 -20.62 3.51 -1.84
CA GLU A 144 -20.14 4.81 -1.37
C GLU A 144 -20.37 4.98 0.13
N LYS A 145 -21.57 4.67 0.62
CA LYS A 145 -21.89 4.76 2.03
C LYS A 145 -20.96 3.93 2.91
N ASP A 146 -20.68 2.69 2.50
CA ASP A 146 -19.75 1.81 3.21
C ASP A 146 -18.33 2.39 3.22
N PHE A 147 -17.83 2.88 2.07
CA PHE A 147 -16.53 3.54 1.97
C PHE A 147 -16.42 4.76 2.92
N ARG A 148 -17.45 5.60 2.98
CA ARG A 148 -17.52 6.77 3.87
C ARG A 148 -17.53 6.38 5.34
N VAL A 149 -18.29 5.34 5.71
CA VAL A 149 -18.35 4.84 7.09
C VAL A 149 -16.99 4.29 7.52
N VAL A 150 -16.31 3.53 6.65
CA VAL A 150 -14.94 3.06 6.90
C VAL A 150 -14.01 4.27 7.07
N GLY A 151 -14.11 5.31 6.24
CA GLY A 151 -13.31 6.53 6.35
C GLY A 151 -13.52 7.33 7.65
N ALA A 152 -14.72 7.25 8.21
CA ALA A 152 -15.06 7.90 9.45
C ALA A 152 -14.63 7.12 10.72
N MET A 153 -14.14 5.89 10.58
CA MET A 153 -13.65 5.08 11.70
C MET A 153 -12.48 5.79 12.42
N ARG A 154 -12.38 5.56 13.73
CA ARG A 154 -11.26 6.09 14.52
C ARG A 154 -9.96 5.37 14.18
N GLY A 155 -8.89 6.14 14.02
CA GLY A 155 -7.57 5.62 13.67
C GLY A 155 -6.93 6.43 12.55
N ILE A 156 -5.73 6.02 12.16
CA ILE A 156 -4.97 6.54 11.03
C ILE A 156 -4.76 5.43 10.01
N GLY A 157 -4.63 5.77 8.75
CA GLY A 157 -4.43 4.80 7.67
C GLY A 157 -5.15 5.22 6.39
N TRP A 158 -5.73 4.23 5.71
CA TRP A 158 -6.37 4.42 4.41
C TRP A 158 -7.70 3.70 4.33
N VAL A 159 -8.59 4.25 3.53
CA VAL A 159 -9.74 3.48 3.02
C VAL A 159 -9.45 3.13 1.58
N VAL A 160 -9.56 1.86 1.25
CA VAL A 160 -9.28 1.40 -0.10
C VAL A 160 -10.40 0.49 -0.59
N LEU A 161 -10.99 0.87 -1.72
CA LEU A 161 -11.83 -0.03 -2.50
C LEU A 161 -10.90 -0.95 -3.30
N TYR A 162 -10.95 -2.23 -3.00
CA TYR A 162 -10.18 -3.25 -3.71
C TYR A 162 -11.05 -4.08 -4.63
N GLN A 163 -10.45 -4.54 -5.74
CA GLN A 163 -10.99 -5.61 -6.56
C GLN A 163 -10.25 -6.91 -6.27
N ASP A 164 -10.96 -7.95 -5.86
CA ASP A 164 -10.43 -9.31 -5.75
C ASP A 164 -10.11 -9.86 -7.14
N SER A 165 -8.86 -10.20 -7.40
CA SER A 165 -8.41 -10.69 -8.71
C SER A 165 -8.97 -12.06 -9.09
N ALA A 166 -9.44 -12.84 -8.11
CA ALA A 166 -9.99 -14.18 -8.37
C ALA A 166 -11.47 -14.13 -8.78
N THR A 167 -12.25 -13.25 -8.17
CA THR A 167 -13.71 -13.18 -8.37
C THR A 167 -14.16 -11.91 -9.09
N GLY A 168 -13.29 -10.90 -9.18
CA GLY A 168 -13.63 -9.56 -9.66
C GLY A 168 -14.43 -8.73 -8.66
N LYS A 169 -14.75 -9.27 -7.47
CA LYS A 169 -15.60 -8.60 -6.48
C LYS A 169 -14.94 -7.35 -5.91
N LEU A 170 -15.72 -6.28 -5.74
CA LEU A 170 -15.31 -5.05 -5.09
C LEU A 170 -15.61 -5.10 -3.58
N ILE A 171 -14.64 -4.70 -2.77
CA ILE A 171 -14.75 -4.71 -1.30
C ILE A 171 -14.00 -3.51 -0.74
N ASN A 172 -14.61 -2.78 0.20
CA ASN A 172 -13.95 -1.70 0.93
C ASN A 172 -13.16 -2.26 2.12
N PHE A 173 -11.91 -1.80 2.26
CA PHE A 173 -11.04 -2.19 3.36
C PHE A 173 -10.50 -0.98 4.11
N TRP A 174 -10.35 -1.15 5.42
CA TRP A 174 -9.48 -0.32 6.23
C TRP A 174 -8.05 -0.88 6.15
N VAL A 175 -7.10 -0.04 5.73
CA VAL A 175 -5.67 -0.33 5.79
C VAL A 175 -5.07 0.46 6.93
N ASN A 176 -4.54 -0.26 7.93
CA ASN A 176 -3.94 0.36 9.10
C ASN A 176 -2.54 0.85 8.77
N GLU A 177 -2.29 2.12 9.04
CA GLU A 177 -1.05 2.77 8.67
C GLU A 177 -0.74 2.59 7.17
N HIS A 178 0.48 2.17 6.76
CA HIS A 178 0.80 1.97 5.34
C HIS A 178 0.93 0.50 4.95
N ASP A 179 1.15 -0.39 5.89
CA ASP A 179 1.55 -1.79 5.62
C ASP A 179 0.64 -2.85 6.26
N GLY A 180 -0.35 -2.44 7.07
CA GLY A 180 -1.26 -3.35 7.74
C GLY A 180 -2.65 -3.45 7.10
N GLY A 181 -3.10 -4.67 6.77
CA GLY A 181 -4.49 -4.90 6.33
C GLY A 181 -4.72 -4.89 4.82
N HIS A 182 -3.66 -4.89 3.99
CA HIS A 182 -3.82 -5.09 2.56
C HIS A 182 -4.31 -6.51 2.25
N PRO A 183 -5.42 -6.69 1.53
CA PRO A 183 -5.91 -8.02 1.16
C PRO A 183 -5.02 -8.64 0.09
N ALA A 184 -4.57 -9.88 0.33
CA ALA A 184 -3.78 -10.63 -0.64
C ALA A 184 -4.60 -10.89 -1.92
N GLY A 185 -3.97 -10.75 -3.08
CA GLY A 185 -4.61 -11.03 -4.37
C GLY A 185 -5.60 -9.97 -4.86
N CYS A 186 -5.67 -8.80 -4.20
CA CYS A 186 -6.56 -7.71 -4.60
C CYS A 186 -5.81 -6.53 -5.22
N GLY A 187 -6.44 -5.87 -6.20
CA GLY A 187 -5.95 -4.63 -6.80
C GLY A 187 -6.69 -3.40 -6.25
N PRO A 188 -5.99 -2.30 -5.89
CA PRO A 188 -6.63 -1.08 -5.40
C PRO A 188 -7.33 -0.32 -6.54
N ILE A 189 -8.56 0.12 -6.31
CA ILE A 189 -9.40 0.85 -7.26
C ILE A 189 -9.56 2.32 -6.87
N LEU A 190 -10.02 2.59 -5.64
CA LEU A 190 -10.18 3.94 -5.09
C LEU A 190 -9.52 4.01 -3.72
N ILE A 191 -8.74 5.06 -3.47
CA ILE A 191 -7.93 5.20 -2.28
C ILE A 191 -8.20 6.55 -1.63
N MET A 192 -8.49 6.56 -0.31
CA MET A 192 -8.62 7.78 0.48
C MET A 192 -7.65 7.73 1.66
N ASP A 193 -6.85 8.77 1.79
CA ASP A 193 -5.98 8.98 2.93
C ASP A 193 -6.80 9.47 4.13
N VAL A 194 -6.67 8.83 5.29
CA VAL A 194 -7.32 9.24 6.54
C VAL A 194 -6.32 9.45 7.69
N PHE A 195 -5.04 9.61 7.37
CA PHE A 195 -4.07 10.19 8.29
C PHE A 195 -4.40 11.66 8.56
N GLU A 196 -3.97 12.16 9.69
CA GLU A 196 -4.21 13.54 10.10
C GLU A 196 -3.60 14.56 9.16
N HIS A 197 -2.44 14.28 8.56
CA HIS A 197 -1.80 15.15 7.58
C HIS A 197 -2.64 15.37 6.31
N ALA A 198 -3.57 14.48 5.99
CA ALA A 198 -4.43 14.60 4.83
C ALA A 198 -5.57 15.62 5.02
N PHE A 199 -5.89 16.01 6.27
CA PHE A 199 -7.07 16.85 6.52
C PHE A 199 -6.94 17.86 7.67
N MET A 200 -6.09 17.64 8.69
CA MET A 200 -6.13 18.46 9.89
C MET A 200 -5.81 19.94 9.66
N ILE A 201 -5.00 20.26 8.66
CA ILE A 201 -4.66 21.67 8.36
C ILE A 201 -5.91 22.47 7.97
N ASP A 202 -6.80 21.89 7.18
CA ASP A 202 -7.99 22.58 6.67
C ASP A 202 -9.26 22.30 7.49
N TYR A 203 -9.36 21.12 8.07
CA TYR A 203 -10.60 20.62 8.68
C TYR A 203 -10.50 20.41 10.20
N GLY A 204 -9.29 20.49 10.79
CA GLY A 204 -9.10 20.16 12.20
C GLY A 204 -9.66 18.78 12.53
N LEU A 205 -10.54 18.69 13.52
CA LEU A 205 -11.15 17.42 13.95
C LEU A 205 -12.37 16.99 13.09
N LYS A 206 -12.74 17.79 12.07
CA LYS A 206 -13.93 17.53 11.24
C LYS A 206 -13.60 16.61 10.05
N ARG A 207 -13.16 15.38 10.33
CA ARG A 207 -12.84 14.39 9.28
C ARG A 207 -14.02 14.15 8.32
N ALA A 208 -15.27 14.25 8.80
CA ALA A 208 -16.44 14.10 7.94
C ALA A 208 -16.49 15.15 6.81
N ASP A 209 -16.12 16.41 7.10
CA ASP A 209 -16.11 17.48 6.10
C ASP A 209 -15.00 17.24 5.04
N TYR A 210 -13.85 16.69 5.48
CA TYR A 210 -12.80 16.24 4.56
C TYR A 210 -13.28 15.11 3.64
N ILE A 211 -13.99 14.10 4.19
CA ILE A 211 -14.56 13.01 3.40
C ILE A 211 -15.51 13.56 2.33
N GLU A 212 -16.35 14.56 2.67
CA GLU A 212 -17.20 15.24 1.70
C GLU A 212 -16.38 15.95 0.61
N ALA A 213 -15.31 16.65 0.99
CA ALA A 213 -14.42 17.30 0.02
C ALA A 213 -13.72 16.28 -0.88
N PHE A 214 -13.25 15.16 -0.33
CA PHE A 214 -12.66 14.07 -1.10
C PHE A 214 -13.63 13.57 -2.18
N PHE A 215 -14.86 13.21 -1.80
CA PHE A 215 -15.86 12.69 -2.75
C PHE A 215 -16.23 13.67 -3.87
N LYS A 216 -16.22 14.98 -3.60
CA LYS A 216 -16.47 16.02 -4.61
C LYS A 216 -15.35 16.14 -5.65
N ASN A 217 -14.17 15.60 -5.36
CA ASN A 217 -12.99 15.73 -6.19
C ASN A 217 -12.47 14.40 -6.75
N ILE A 218 -13.20 13.29 -6.58
CA ILE A 218 -12.78 12.00 -7.13
C ILE A 218 -12.76 12.06 -8.66
N ASP A 219 -11.63 11.66 -9.24
CA ASP A 219 -11.53 11.30 -10.65
C ASP A 219 -12.00 9.85 -10.84
N TRP A 220 -13.30 9.72 -11.06
CA TRP A 220 -13.95 8.42 -11.26
C TRP A 220 -13.44 7.68 -12.50
N ALA A 221 -12.97 8.41 -13.52
CA ALA A 221 -12.38 7.79 -14.69
C ALA A 221 -11.04 7.14 -14.36
N ALA A 222 -10.23 7.79 -13.53
CA ALA A 222 -8.97 7.20 -13.03
C ALA A 222 -9.23 5.96 -12.17
N ALA A 223 -10.26 5.96 -11.32
CA ALA A 223 -10.67 4.79 -10.54
C ALA A 223 -11.17 3.66 -11.45
N GLU A 224 -12.06 3.96 -12.42
CA GLU A 224 -12.60 2.98 -13.37
C GLU A 224 -11.49 2.33 -14.22
N ALA A 225 -10.47 3.10 -14.61
CA ALA A 225 -9.34 2.58 -15.41
C ALA A 225 -8.49 1.52 -14.68
N ARG A 226 -8.63 1.39 -13.33
CA ARG A 226 -7.95 0.37 -12.53
C ARG A 226 -8.71 -0.95 -12.44
N LEU A 227 -9.98 -1.00 -12.88
CA LEU A 227 -10.74 -2.25 -12.98
C LEU A 227 -10.10 -3.21 -14.00
N LYS A 228 -10.07 -4.48 -13.66
CA LYS A 228 -9.55 -5.55 -14.51
C LYS A 228 -10.68 -6.46 -15.00
#